data_38758de0a7c7170f071ff43e282f4f92
#
_entry.id   38758de0a7c7170f071ff43e282f4f92
#
_cell.length_a   1.000
_cell.length_b   1.000
_cell.length_c   1.000
_cell.angle_alpha   90.00
_cell.angle_beta   90.00
_cell.angle_gamma   90.00
#
_symmetry.space_group_name_H-M   'P 1'
#
loop_
_entity.id
_entity.type
_entity.pdbx_description
1 polymer ?
#
loop_
_entity_poly.entity_id
_entity_poly.type
_entity_poly.pdbx_seq_one_letter_code
_entity_poly.pdbx_strand_id
1 'polypeptide(L)'
;LPVGDIAEQADLTRILHRKVGKCSGGEQQRVRFALALLGNPRVLLLDEPTAGMDANARHEFWTTMRRQAELGRTIVFATHYLEEADNFAQRIILLHEGKLRADASAQDFREHSAQRIVEARFAGPVPSTDELPISAEIYQSGDYARMVTSDSDALARYLLNHTSARDITIRNRSLEDAFLAMTAPQP
;
A
#
# COMPACT_ATOMS: atom_id res chain seq x y z
N LEU A 1 -23.47 -19.50 -11.62
CA LEU A 1 -22.59 -19.42 -12.80
C LEU A 1 -22.11 -20.82 -13.19
N PRO A 2 -21.94 -21.15 -14.49
CA PRO A 2 -21.29 -22.39 -14.93
C PRO A 2 -19.87 -22.50 -14.38
N VAL A 3 -19.41 -23.73 -14.07
CA VAL A 3 -18.08 -23.95 -13.49
C VAL A 3 -16.97 -23.44 -14.42
N GLY A 4 -17.16 -23.54 -15.73
CA GLY A 4 -16.21 -23.03 -16.72
C GLY A 4 -16.01 -21.52 -16.63
N ASP A 5 -17.11 -20.76 -16.51
CA ASP A 5 -17.08 -19.29 -16.39
C ASP A 5 -16.39 -18.86 -15.09
N ILE A 6 -16.62 -19.60 -14.00
CA ILE A 6 -15.98 -19.33 -12.71
C ILE A 6 -14.49 -19.60 -12.79
N ALA A 7 -14.10 -20.70 -13.44
CA ALA A 7 -12.71 -21.04 -13.61
C ALA A 7 -11.96 -20.01 -14.47
N GLU A 8 -12.60 -19.47 -15.48
CA GLU A 8 -12.05 -18.36 -16.27
C GLU A 8 -11.94 -17.09 -15.44
N GLN A 9 -13.01 -16.71 -14.72
CA GLN A 9 -13.02 -15.53 -13.85
C GLN A 9 -11.98 -15.58 -12.71
N ALA A 10 -11.62 -16.78 -12.25
CA ALA A 10 -10.64 -17.01 -11.19
C ALA A 10 -9.24 -17.37 -11.72
N ASP A 11 -9.04 -17.33 -13.04
CA ASP A 11 -7.80 -17.73 -13.71
C ASP A 11 -7.31 -19.13 -13.30
N LEU A 12 -8.23 -20.10 -13.35
CA LEU A 12 -7.98 -21.49 -13.00
C LEU A 12 -7.95 -22.45 -14.20
N THR A 13 -8.19 -21.97 -15.41
CA THR A 13 -8.36 -22.79 -16.62
C THR A 13 -7.20 -23.76 -16.85
N ARG A 14 -5.97 -23.32 -16.55
CA ARG A 14 -4.74 -24.13 -16.72
C ARG A 14 -4.60 -25.26 -15.70
N ILE A 15 -5.30 -25.19 -14.59
CA ILE A 15 -5.13 -26.12 -13.47
C ILE A 15 -6.41 -26.89 -13.10
N LEU A 16 -7.48 -26.78 -13.89
CA LEU A 16 -8.78 -27.41 -13.63
C LEU A 16 -8.70 -28.93 -13.33
N HIS A 17 -7.74 -29.61 -13.91
CA HIS A 17 -7.55 -31.05 -13.72
C HIS A 17 -6.56 -31.40 -12.60
N ARG A 18 -5.96 -30.38 -11.94
CA ARG A 18 -4.98 -30.60 -10.88
C ARG A 18 -5.67 -30.79 -9.53
N LYS A 19 -5.21 -31.76 -8.74
CA LYS A 19 -5.67 -31.93 -7.36
C LYS A 19 -5.24 -30.70 -6.54
N VAL A 20 -6.14 -30.14 -5.73
CA VAL A 20 -5.88 -28.93 -4.90
C VAL A 20 -4.63 -29.06 -4.03
N GLY A 21 -4.39 -30.24 -3.45
CA GLY A 21 -3.18 -30.49 -2.66
C GLY A 21 -1.85 -30.50 -3.45
N LYS A 22 -1.90 -30.42 -4.80
CA LYS A 22 -0.74 -30.25 -5.67
C LYS A 22 -0.62 -28.84 -6.26
N CYS A 23 -1.52 -27.94 -5.88
CA CYS A 23 -1.51 -26.55 -6.28
C CYS A 23 -0.54 -25.75 -5.39
N SER A 24 0.08 -24.72 -5.97
CA SER A 24 0.85 -23.73 -5.20
C SER A 24 -0.06 -22.95 -4.25
N GLY A 25 0.52 -22.22 -3.29
CA GLY A 25 -0.26 -21.37 -2.38
C GLY A 25 -1.15 -20.37 -3.11
N GLY A 26 -0.63 -19.70 -4.14
CA GLY A 26 -1.40 -18.78 -4.97
C GLY A 26 -2.52 -19.47 -5.77
N GLU A 27 -2.25 -20.67 -6.33
CA GLU A 27 -3.27 -21.45 -7.02
C GLU A 27 -4.39 -21.88 -6.05
N GLN A 28 -4.05 -22.30 -4.82
CA GLN A 28 -5.04 -22.64 -3.80
C GLN A 28 -5.90 -21.44 -3.40
N GLN A 29 -5.30 -20.26 -3.32
CA GLN A 29 -6.03 -19.04 -3.00
C GLN A 29 -7.00 -18.64 -4.13
N ARG A 30 -6.62 -18.82 -5.40
CA ARG A 30 -7.52 -18.66 -6.54
C ARG A 30 -8.66 -19.68 -6.52
N VAL A 31 -8.42 -20.92 -6.09
CA VAL A 31 -9.49 -21.91 -5.88
C VAL A 31 -10.48 -21.45 -4.81
N ARG A 32 -10.01 -20.94 -3.68
CA ARG A 32 -10.87 -20.38 -2.63
C ARG A 32 -11.69 -19.20 -3.16
N PHE A 33 -11.07 -18.34 -3.95
CA PHE A 33 -11.76 -17.23 -4.60
C PHE A 33 -12.84 -17.73 -5.59
N ALA A 34 -12.54 -18.74 -6.41
CA ALA A 34 -13.52 -19.38 -7.30
C ALA A 34 -14.73 -19.93 -6.53
N LEU A 35 -14.49 -20.56 -5.37
CA LEU A 35 -15.57 -21.04 -4.50
C LEU A 35 -16.44 -19.87 -3.99
N ALA A 36 -15.86 -18.73 -3.66
CA ALA A 36 -16.61 -17.55 -3.26
C ALA A 36 -17.48 -17.00 -4.40
N LEU A 37 -17.07 -17.17 -5.67
CA LEU A 37 -17.83 -16.73 -6.84
C LEU A 37 -19.03 -17.64 -7.19
N LEU A 38 -19.10 -18.89 -6.69
CA LEU A 38 -20.14 -19.86 -7.05
C LEU A 38 -21.55 -19.32 -6.85
N GLY A 39 -21.78 -18.59 -5.77
CA GLY A 39 -23.07 -17.97 -5.45
C GLY A 39 -23.39 -16.72 -6.26
N ASN A 40 -22.55 -16.32 -7.20
CA ASN A 40 -22.64 -15.04 -7.92
C ASN A 40 -22.88 -13.84 -6.98
N PRO A 41 -22.05 -13.63 -5.94
CA PRO A 41 -22.30 -12.63 -4.92
C PRO A 41 -22.11 -11.20 -5.49
N ARG A 42 -22.87 -10.26 -4.97
CA ARG A 42 -22.67 -8.83 -5.22
C ARG A 42 -21.58 -8.22 -4.34
N VAL A 43 -21.29 -8.84 -3.21
CA VAL A 43 -20.30 -8.41 -2.24
C VAL A 43 -19.37 -9.57 -1.95
N LEU A 44 -18.06 -9.34 -2.04
CA LEU A 44 -16.99 -10.26 -1.67
C LEU A 44 -16.29 -9.71 -0.44
N LEU A 45 -16.15 -10.55 0.59
CA LEU A 45 -15.37 -10.25 1.79
C LEU A 45 -14.14 -11.16 1.80
N LEU A 46 -12.97 -10.58 1.76
CA LEU A 46 -11.71 -11.28 1.64
C LEU A 46 -10.79 -10.91 2.82
N ASP A 47 -10.30 -11.92 3.51
CA ASP A 47 -9.34 -11.75 4.60
C ASP A 47 -7.98 -12.27 4.14
N GLU A 48 -6.96 -11.38 4.15
CA GLU A 48 -5.59 -11.66 3.70
C GLU A 48 -5.53 -12.43 2.36
N PRO A 49 -6.19 -11.92 1.29
CA PRO A 49 -6.44 -12.74 0.10
C PRO A 49 -5.17 -13.12 -0.68
N THR A 50 -4.07 -12.46 -0.46
CA THR A 50 -2.78 -12.69 -1.14
C THR A 50 -1.72 -13.31 -0.25
N ALA A 51 -2.09 -13.71 0.97
CA ALA A 51 -1.16 -14.34 1.89
C ALA A 51 -0.52 -15.60 1.27
N GLY A 52 0.82 -15.66 1.33
CA GLY A 52 1.58 -16.78 0.76
C GLY A 52 1.73 -16.78 -0.76
N MET A 53 1.33 -15.71 -1.45
CA MET A 53 1.59 -15.52 -2.87
C MET A 53 2.95 -14.85 -3.10
N ASP A 54 3.65 -15.25 -4.16
CA ASP A 54 4.75 -14.47 -4.70
C ASP A 54 4.26 -13.19 -5.40
N ALA A 55 5.18 -12.30 -5.76
CA ALA A 55 4.86 -11.00 -6.34
C ALA A 55 4.04 -11.10 -7.64
N ASN A 56 4.36 -12.07 -8.51
CA ASN A 56 3.65 -12.25 -9.79
C ASN A 56 2.23 -12.77 -9.55
N ALA A 57 2.07 -13.81 -8.72
CA ALA A 57 0.77 -14.37 -8.38
C ALA A 57 -0.14 -13.31 -7.71
N ARG A 58 0.44 -12.47 -6.86
CA ARG A 58 -0.27 -11.36 -6.21
C ARG A 58 -0.77 -10.32 -7.24
N HIS A 59 0.08 -9.92 -8.16
CA HIS A 59 -0.29 -8.98 -9.22
C HIS A 59 -1.43 -9.51 -10.09
N GLU A 60 -1.36 -10.77 -10.51
CA GLU A 60 -2.40 -11.44 -11.30
C GLU A 60 -3.72 -11.56 -10.52
N PHE A 61 -3.65 -11.87 -9.22
CA PHE A 61 -4.82 -11.93 -8.35
C PHE A 61 -5.53 -10.57 -8.29
N TRP A 62 -4.81 -9.49 -8.05
CA TRP A 62 -5.39 -8.14 -8.01
C TRP A 62 -5.92 -7.67 -9.35
N THR A 63 -5.31 -8.08 -10.47
CA THR A 63 -5.85 -7.84 -11.81
C THR A 63 -7.22 -8.53 -11.96
N THR A 64 -7.34 -9.74 -11.45
CA THR A 64 -8.61 -10.48 -11.43
C THR A 64 -9.65 -9.77 -10.56
N MET A 65 -9.26 -9.26 -9.37
CA MET A 65 -10.16 -8.50 -8.48
C MET A 65 -10.68 -7.22 -9.15
N ARG A 66 -9.84 -6.49 -9.87
CA ARG A 66 -10.29 -5.31 -10.64
C ARG A 66 -11.38 -5.66 -11.63
N ARG A 67 -11.23 -6.74 -12.40
CA ARG A 67 -12.27 -7.21 -13.31
C ARG A 67 -13.59 -7.49 -12.58
N GLN A 68 -13.53 -8.09 -11.38
CA GLN A 68 -14.73 -8.35 -10.61
C GLN A 68 -15.42 -7.05 -10.14
N ALA A 69 -14.65 -6.03 -9.77
CA ALA A 69 -15.17 -4.72 -9.44
C ALA A 69 -15.80 -4.02 -10.67
N GLU A 70 -15.17 -4.10 -11.83
CA GLU A 70 -15.68 -3.58 -13.13
C GLU A 70 -17.00 -4.26 -13.53
N LEU A 71 -17.20 -5.52 -13.16
CA LEU A 71 -18.47 -6.25 -13.32
C LEU A 71 -19.55 -5.82 -12.30
N GLY A 72 -19.28 -4.81 -11.48
CA GLY A 72 -20.23 -4.22 -10.52
C GLY A 72 -20.27 -4.92 -9.16
N ARG A 73 -19.28 -5.76 -8.82
CA ARG A 73 -19.16 -6.35 -7.49
C ARG A 73 -18.49 -5.39 -6.52
N THR A 74 -18.96 -5.36 -5.29
CA THR A 74 -18.27 -4.68 -4.20
C THR A 74 -17.27 -5.64 -3.58
N ILE A 75 -16.01 -5.23 -3.49
CA ILE A 75 -14.94 -6.04 -2.90
C ILE A 75 -14.46 -5.33 -1.65
N VAL A 76 -14.58 -6.00 -0.51
CA VAL A 76 -14.00 -5.57 0.77
C VAL A 76 -12.90 -6.56 1.12
N PHE A 77 -11.69 -6.07 1.35
CA PHE A 77 -10.59 -6.91 1.76
C PHE A 77 -9.88 -6.34 2.98
N ALA A 78 -9.44 -7.23 3.87
CA ALA A 78 -8.54 -6.90 4.95
C ALA A 78 -7.13 -7.36 4.58
N THR A 79 -6.14 -6.52 4.81
CA THR A 79 -4.73 -6.82 4.56
C THR A 79 -3.83 -6.05 5.52
N HIS A 80 -2.69 -6.62 5.85
CA HIS A 80 -1.60 -5.93 6.52
C HIS A 80 -0.55 -5.40 5.53
N TYR A 81 -0.69 -5.72 4.24
CA TYR A 81 0.14 -5.18 3.17
C TYR A 81 -0.42 -3.84 2.71
N LEU A 82 0.06 -2.73 3.27
CA LEU A 82 -0.45 -1.39 2.98
C LEU A 82 -0.30 -0.99 1.51
N GLU A 83 0.71 -1.52 0.82
CA GLU A 83 0.87 -1.35 -0.63
C GLU A 83 -0.34 -1.88 -1.44
N GLU A 84 -1.00 -2.94 -0.97
CA GLU A 84 -2.19 -3.46 -1.64
C GLU A 84 -3.36 -2.50 -1.51
N ALA A 85 -3.55 -1.94 -0.31
CA ALA A 85 -4.56 -0.92 -0.10
C ALA A 85 -4.29 0.33 -0.95
N ASP A 86 -3.04 0.79 -1.02
CA ASP A 86 -2.65 1.96 -1.81
C ASP A 86 -2.86 1.75 -3.32
N ASN A 87 -2.55 0.56 -3.84
CA ASN A 87 -2.62 0.26 -5.26
C ASN A 87 -4.02 -0.15 -5.75
N PHE A 88 -4.84 -0.77 -4.90
CA PHE A 88 -6.06 -1.45 -5.35
C PHE A 88 -7.35 -0.96 -4.68
N ALA A 89 -7.29 -0.35 -3.48
CA ALA A 89 -8.48 0.16 -2.83
C ALA A 89 -8.92 1.51 -3.42
N GLN A 90 -10.24 1.71 -3.48
CA GLN A 90 -10.86 3.02 -3.77
C GLN A 90 -11.14 3.79 -2.48
N ARG A 91 -11.44 3.06 -1.39
CA ARG A 91 -11.70 3.58 -0.04
C ARG A 91 -10.92 2.74 0.96
N ILE A 92 -10.34 3.39 1.94
CA ILE A 92 -9.49 2.77 2.96
C ILE A 92 -10.09 3.06 4.32
N ILE A 93 -10.28 2.01 5.10
CA ILE A 93 -10.70 2.07 6.49
C ILE A 93 -9.54 1.59 7.35
N LEU A 94 -8.98 2.48 8.15
CA LEU A 94 -7.83 2.19 9.01
C LEU A 94 -8.31 1.84 10.42
N LEU A 95 -7.99 0.64 10.86
CA LEU A 95 -8.28 0.16 12.22
C LEU A 95 -6.96 -0.01 12.99
N HIS A 96 -6.93 0.51 14.22
CA HIS A 96 -5.82 0.33 15.13
C HIS A 96 -6.34 0.21 16.57
N GLU A 97 -5.89 -0.81 17.30
CA GLU A 97 -6.35 -1.13 18.67
C GLU A 97 -7.89 -1.21 18.80
N GLY A 98 -8.55 -1.81 17.81
CA GLY A 98 -10.01 -1.95 17.78
C GLY A 98 -10.78 -0.65 17.55
N LYS A 99 -10.11 0.44 17.19
CA LYS A 99 -10.73 1.74 16.92
C LYS A 99 -10.55 2.13 15.45
N LEU A 100 -11.56 2.80 14.92
CA LEU A 100 -11.49 3.45 13.62
C LEU A 100 -10.56 4.68 13.74
N ARG A 101 -9.47 4.69 13.00
CA ARG A 101 -8.49 5.79 12.97
C ARG A 101 -8.69 6.69 11.76
N ALA A 102 -9.03 6.11 10.63
CA ALA A 102 -9.32 6.85 9.41
C ALA A 102 -10.31 6.10 8.52
N ASP A 103 -11.08 6.86 7.75
CA ASP A 103 -12.01 6.39 6.74
C ASP A 103 -12.05 7.44 5.62
N ALA A 104 -11.40 7.17 4.51
CA ALA A 104 -11.27 8.12 3.41
C ALA A 104 -11.09 7.40 2.06
N SER A 105 -11.22 8.12 0.96
CA SER A 105 -10.83 7.59 -0.34
C SER A 105 -9.30 7.37 -0.39
N ALA A 106 -8.85 6.43 -1.19
CA ALA A 106 -7.42 6.23 -1.42
C ALA A 106 -6.76 7.48 -2.04
N GLN A 107 -7.54 8.29 -2.76
CA GLN A 107 -7.10 9.57 -3.30
C GLN A 107 -6.90 10.59 -2.18
N ASP A 108 -7.85 10.74 -1.25
CA ASP A 108 -7.71 11.64 -0.10
C ASP A 108 -6.53 11.25 0.79
N PHE A 109 -6.32 9.94 1.01
CA PHE A 109 -5.12 9.46 1.70
C PHE A 109 -3.84 9.89 0.99
N ARG A 110 -3.78 9.82 -0.34
CA ARG A 110 -2.63 10.28 -1.13
C ARG A 110 -2.51 11.80 -1.16
N GLU A 111 -3.62 12.55 -1.21
CA GLU A 111 -3.63 14.02 -1.23
C GLU A 111 -3.33 14.63 0.14
N HIS A 112 -3.80 14.03 1.24
CA HIS A 112 -3.35 14.39 2.59
C HIS A 112 -1.87 13.99 2.82
N SER A 113 -1.33 13.15 1.95
CA SER A 113 0.09 12.89 1.77
C SER A 113 0.71 13.78 0.68
N ALA A 114 0.17 14.99 0.41
CA ALA A 114 0.82 16.00 -0.46
C ALA A 114 2.22 16.37 0.05
N GLN A 115 2.54 16.02 1.27
CA GLN A 115 3.88 16.02 1.82
C GLN A 115 4.73 14.96 1.15
N ARG A 116 5.93 15.36 0.76
CA ARG A 116 6.97 14.47 0.26
C ARG A 116 7.97 14.17 1.36
N ILE A 117 8.61 13.04 1.22
CA ILE A 117 9.70 12.63 2.09
C ILE A 117 11.00 12.88 1.35
N VAL A 118 11.86 13.68 1.96
CA VAL A 118 13.25 13.88 1.55
C VAL A 118 14.14 13.16 2.54
N GLU A 119 14.91 12.22 2.06
CA GLU A 119 15.85 11.43 2.86
C GLU A 119 17.28 11.79 2.43
N ALA A 120 18.17 11.95 3.39
CA ALA A 120 19.55 12.31 3.11
C ALA A 120 20.50 11.79 4.19
N ARG A 121 21.76 11.59 3.83
CA ARG A 121 22.87 11.39 4.76
C ARG A 121 23.69 12.66 4.89
N PHE A 122 24.26 12.88 6.06
CA PHE A 122 25.03 14.09 6.38
C PHE A 122 26.44 13.69 6.84
N ALA A 123 27.46 14.32 6.25
CA ALA A 123 28.83 14.20 6.75
C ALA A 123 29.13 15.15 7.93
N GLY A 124 28.19 16.02 8.26
CA GLY A 124 28.22 17.00 9.37
C GLY A 124 26.88 17.01 10.09
N PRO A 125 26.58 18.08 10.82
CA PRO A 125 25.33 18.20 11.55
C PRO A 125 24.12 18.22 10.60
N VAL A 126 23.03 17.58 11.02
CA VAL A 126 21.72 17.72 10.38
C VAL A 126 21.15 19.09 10.74
N PRO A 127 20.66 19.89 9.77
CA PRO A 127 20.08 21.18 10.07
C PRO A 127 18.86 21.05 10.97
N SER A 128 18.68 21.97 11.88
CA SER A 128 17.48 22.07 12.70
C SER A 128 16.29 22.61 11.89
N THR A 129 15.09 22.41 12.39
CA THR A 129 13.86 22.89 11.73
C THR A 129 13.89 24.42 11.50
N ASP A 130 14.48 25.16 12.43
CA ASP A 130 14.56 26.65 12.38
C ASP A 130 15.57 27.15 11.34
N GLU A 131 16.50 26.30 10.91
CA GLU A 131 17.51 26.64 9.89
C GLU A 131 16.99 26.42 8.47
N LEU A 132 15.86 25.69 8.33
CA LEU A 132 15.30 25.40 7.03
C LEU A 132 14.48 26.60 6.49
N PRO A 133 14.56 26.88 5.18
CA PRO A 133 13.78 27.99 4.57
C PRO A 133 12.29 27.64 4.41
N ILE A 134 11.91 26.41 4.72
CA ILE A 134 10.56 25.87 4.57
C ILE A 134 10.21 25.01 5.78
N SER A 135 8.92 24.85 6.04
CA SER A 135 8.45 23.96 7.09
C SER A 135 8.71 22.50 6.73
N ALA A 136 9.39 21.79 7.62
CA ALA A 136 9.61 20.36 7.52
C ALA A 136 9.64 19.72 8.91
N GLU A 137 9.10 18.49 9.01
CA GLU A 137 9.28 17.64 10.18
C GLU A 137 10.55 16.82 9.97
N ILE A 138 11.47 16.82 10.93
CA ILE A 138 12.76 16.14 10.82
C ILE A 138 12.82 14.98 11.80
N TYR A 139 13.12 13.80 11.26
CA TYR A 139 13.37 12.58 12.00
C TYR A 139 14.81 12.14 11.73
N GLN A 140 15.67 12.25 12.75
CA GLN A 140 17.11 11.96 12.65
C GLN A 140 17.47 10.63 13.31
N SER A 141 18.35 9.88 12.65
CA SER A 141 18.98 8.68 13.19
C SER A 141 20.45 8.62 12.76
N GLY A 142 21.35 9.02 13.65
CA GLY A 142 22.78 9.13 13.36
C GLY A 142 23.08 10.16 12.26
N ASP A 143 23.74 9.73 11.20
CA ASP A 143 24.08 10.53 10.00
C ASP A 143 22.95 10.63 8.98
N TYR A 144 21.83 9.94 9.21
CA TYR A 144 20.67 9.91 8.35
C TYR A 144 19.55 10.79 8.89
N ALA A 145 18.92 11.53 8.01
CA ALA A 145 17.70 12.26 8.34
C ALA A 145 16.62 12.03 7.27
N ARG A 146 15.40 11.88 7.77
CA ARG A 146 14.16 11.83 7.00
C ARG A 146 13.37 13.10 7.30
N MET A 147 13.03 13.84 6.26
CA MET A 147 12.35 15.13 6.35
C MET A 147 11.02 15.05 5.60
N VAL A 148 9.94 15.45 6.24
CA VAL A 148 8.59 15.49 5.66
C VAL A 148 8.24 16.94 5.39
N THR A 149 7.97 17.28 4.13
CA THR A 149 7.71 18.66 3.69
C THR A 149 6.70 18.72 2.56
N SER A 150 6.03 19.85 2.40
CA SER A 150 5.19 20.16 1.24
C SER A 150 5.97 20.65 0.02
N ASP A 151 7.21 21.17 0.23
CA ASP A 151 8.07 21.67 -0.84
C ASP A 151 9.43 20.95 -0.83
N SER A 152 9.43 19.74 -1.40
CA SER A 152 10.63 18.91 -1.49
C SER A 152 11.73 19.52 -2.36
N ASP A 153 11.36 20.30 -3.37
CA ASP A 153 12.32 20.87 -4.31
C ASP A 153 13.11 22.02 -3.67
N ALA A 154 12.43 22.89 -2.93
CA ALA A 154 13.09 23.95 -2.15
C ALA A 154 13.98 23.34 -1.06
N LEU A 155 13.49 22.29 -0.34
CA LEU A 155 14.28 21.59 0.65
C LEU A 155 15.54 20.97 0.05
N ALA A 156 15.43 20.23 -1.03
CA ALA A 156 16.56 19.58 -1.68
C ALA A 156 17.61 20.58 -2.15
N ARG A 157 17.18 21.70 -2.77
CA ARG A 157 18.10 22.79 -3.16
C ARG A 157 18.84 23.38 -1.96
N TYR A 158 18.14 23.60 -0.86
CA TYR A 158 18.75 24.12 0.36
C TYR A 158 19.79 23.13 0.91
N LEU A 159 19.42 21.86 1.04
CA LEU A 159 20.31 20.82 1.55
C LEU A 159 21.59 20.69 0.72
N LEU A 160 21.47 20.67 -0.60
CA LEU A 160 22.60 20.56 -1.51
C LEU A 160 23.54 21.77 -1.49
N ASN A 161 23.00 22.98 -1.27
CA ASN A 161 23.78 24.21 -1.34
C ASN A 161 24.36 24.67 0.00
N HIS A 162 23.73 24.29 1.13
CA HIS A 162 24.04 24.87 2.44
C HIS A 162 24.44 23.84 3.49
N THR A 163 24.41 22.54 3.16
CA THR A 163 24.73 21.47 4.12
C THR A 163 25.68 20.46 3.52
N SER A 164 26.11 19.49 4.33
CA SER A 164 26.88 18.33 3.89
C SER A 164 26.02 17.14 3.43
N ALA A 165 24.79 17.41 2.99
CA ALA A 165 23.85 16.37 2.58
C ALA A 165 24.33 15.63 1.33
N ARG A 166 24.15 14.32 1.34
CA ARG A 166 24.47 13.40 0.23
C ARG A 166 23.42 12.31 0.15
N ASP A 167 23.41 11.56 -0.95
CA ASP A 167 22.48 10.45 -1.17
C ASP A 167 21.02 10.89 -1.01
N ILE A 168 20.67 12.08 -1.53
CA ILE A 168 19.33 12.63 -1.39
C ILE A 168 18.34 11.80 -2.23
N THR A 169 17.29 11.33 -1.57
CA THR A 169 16.15 10.66 -2.21
C THR A 169 14.88 11.45 -1.91
N ILE A 170 14.06 11.66 -2.94
CA ILE A 170 12.75 12.30 -2.80
C ILE A 170 11.69 11.30 -3.24
N ARG A 171 10.74 11.03 -2.37
CA ARG A 171 9.63 10.14 -2.66
C ARG A 171 8.31 10.68 -2.13
N ASN A 172 7.22 10.20 -2.68
CA ASN A 172 5.90 10.45 -2.13
C ASN A 172 5.77 9.75 -0.77
N ARG A 173 4.96 10.34 0.10
CA ARG A 173 4.57 9.69 1.36
C ARG A 173 3.68 8.48 1.01
N SER A 174 4.00 7.32 1.52
CA SER A 174 3.20 6.12 1.34
C SER A 174 2.06 6.05 2.37
N LEU A 175 1.11 5.15 2.12
CA LEU A 175 0.07 4.84 3.11
C LEU A 175 0.69 4.32 4.41
N GLU A 176 1.80 3.59 4.34
CA GLU A 176 2.54 3.09 5.50
C GLU A 176 3.12 4.25 6.33
N ASP A 177 3.69 5.26 5.67
CA ASP A 177 4.18 6.45 6.35
C ASP A 177 3.05 7.21 7.07
N ALA A 178 1.88 7.29 6.44
CA ALA A 178 0.70 7.89 7.06
C ALA A 178 0.19 7.07 8.26
N PHE A 179 0.17 5.75 8.11
CA PHE A 179 -0.22 4.83 9.19
C PHE A 179 0.70 4.96 10.40
N LEU A 180 2.02 4.93 10.19
CA LEU A 180 3.00 5.07 11.27
C LEU A 180 2.86 6.42 11.98
N ALA A 181 2.61 7.50 11.26
CA ALA A 181 2.39 8.81 11.86
C ALA A 181 1.11 8.87 12.71
N MET A 182 0.04 8.16 12.31
CA MET A 182 -1.23 8.12 13.04
C MET A 182 -1.20 7.17 14.26
N THR A 183 -0.29 6.21 14.28
CA THR A 183 -0.18 5.17 15.31
C THR A 183 1.00 5.37 16.25
N ALA A 184 1.92 6.31 15.93
CA ALA A 184 3.01 6.67 16.83
C ALA A 184 2.46 7.17 18.17
N PRO A 185 3.05 6.76 19.32
CA PRO A 185 2.70 7.34 20.61
C PRO A 185 2.89 8.85 20.52
N GLN A 186 1.85 9.61 20.83
CA GLN A 186 2.00 11.06 21.00
C GLN A 186 2.88 11.29 22.25
N PRO A 187 3.90 12.18 22.16
CA PRO A 187 4.78 12.48 23.28
C PRO A 187 4.04 13.05 24.47
#